data_e3d5e79ca47ab514229fa525a29ee7cc
#
_entry.id   e3d5e79ca47ab514229fa525a29ee7cc
#
_cell.length_a   1.000
_cell.length_b   1.000
_cell.length_c   1.000
_cell.angle_alpha   90.00
_cell.angle_beta   90.00
_cell.angle_gamma   90.00
#
_symmetry.space_group_name_H-M   'P 1'
#
loop_
_entity.id
_entity.type
_entity.pdbx_description
1 polymer ?
#
loop_
_entity_poly.entity_id
_entity_poly.type
_entity_poly.pdbx_seq_one_letter_code
_entity_poly.pdbx_strand_id
1 'polypeptide(L)'
;KDSPQKVTYLRSISRWIDNGLHFSDGTMGCFKIDGSIFHHRHNYPAYAVGGLDGAVNSVWLLRDSEFEISRQSHENLKFALLTMRKYCNLVTWPLSLSGRHPDGKGKLIPWHYARLAEVGSPDKTEKIDTELASAYLRLNNGEKDSYSKKFTKAGIIPEKAPEGNWGINYSCLAVHRRENWL
;
A
#
# COMPACT_ATOMS: atom_id res chain seq x y z
N LYS A 1 29.72 0.74 -15.67
CA LYS A 1 30.10 2.16 -15.53
C LYS A 1 28.84 3.01 -15.63
N ASP A 2 28.63 3.90 -14.70
CA ASP A 2 27.55 4.86 -14.75
C ASP A 2 27.84 5.88 -15.83
N SER A 3 26.87 6.14 -16.68
CA SER A 3 26.97 7.15 -17.72
C SER A 3 25.99 8.29 -17.41
N PRO A 4 26.29 9.54 -17.80
CA PRO A 4 25.36 10.67 -17.61
C PRO A 4 23.96 10.38 -18.17
N GLN A 5 23.89 9.62 -19.26
CA GLN A 5 22.62 9.23 -19.87
C GLN A 5 21.80 8.30 -18.96
N LYS A 6 22.44 7.32 -18.29
CA LYS A 6 21.75 6.45 -17.32
C LYS A 6 21.20 7.24 -16.14
N VAL A 7 21.97 8.18 -15.60
CA VAL A 7 21.53 9.07 -14.53
C VAL A 7 20.30 9.88 -14.96
N THR A 8 20.31 10.42 -16.18
CA THR A 8 19.18 11.17 -16.73
C THR A 8 17.92 10.29 -16.84
N TYR A 9 18.06 9.05 -17.33
CA TYR A 9 16.94 8.11 -17.42
C TYR A 9 16.39 7.74 -16.05
N LEU A 10 17.24 7.43 -15.09
CA LEU A 10 16.82 7.09 -13.73
C LEU A 10 16.09 8.25 -13.06
N ARG A 11 16.57 9.48 -13.22
CA ARG A 11 15.85 10.69 -12.73
C ARG A 11 14.50 10.86 -13.40
N SER A 12 14.40 10.62 -14.69
CA SER A 12 13.13 10.72 -15.41
C SER A 12 12.14 9.66 -14.97
N ILE A 13 12.59 8.41 -14.81
CA ILE A 13 11.77 7.30 -14.32
C ILE A 13 11.31 7.56 -12.89
N SER A 14 12.23 7.96 -11.99
CA SER A 14 11.90 8.27 -10.60
C SER A 14 10.82 9.35 -10.50
N ARG A 15 10.98 10.46 -11.24
CA ARG A 15 9.98 11.54 -11.27
C ARG A 15 8.64 11.09 -11.83
N TRP A 16 8.65 10.22 -12.82
CA TRP A 16 7.41 9.70 -13.40
C TRP A 16 6.67 8.79 -12.43
N ILE A 17 7.40 7.91 -11.73
CA ILE A 17 6.85 7.07 -10.66
C ILE A 17 6.31 7.95 -9.52
N ASP A 18 7.09 8.92 -9.09
CA ASP A 18 6.72 9.86 -8.02
C ASP A 18 5.41 10.59 -8.35
N ASN A 19 5.30 11.13 -9.57
CA ASN A 19 4.06 11.76 -10.04
C ASN A 19 2.87 10.78 -10.09
N GLY A 20 3.10 9.51 -10.42
CA GLY A 20 2.06 8.49 -10.44
C GLY A 20 1.52 8.11 -9.05
N LEU A 21 2.26 8.44 -7.99
CA LEU A 21 1.87 8.20 -6.60
C LEU A 21 1.21 9.42 -5.94
N HIS A 22 1.09 10.55 -6.64
CA HIS A 22 0.36 11.72 -6.13
C HIS A 22 -1.15 11.48 -6.11
N PHE A 23 -1.84 12.16 -5.20
CA PHE A 23 -3.29 12.20 -5.23
C PHE A 23 -3.77 12.93 -6.48
N SER A 24 -4.81 12.40 -7.10
CA SER A 24 -5.45 13.00 -8.27
C SER A 24 -6.94 13.22 -8.02
N ASP A 25 -7.45 14.31 -8.53
CA ASP A 25 -8.85 14.71 -8.39
C ASP A 25 -9.77 13.93 -9.35
N GLY A 26 -11.07 14.03 -9.10
CA GLY A 26 -12.11 13.48 -9.95
C GLY A 26 -12.00 11.96 -10.16
N THR A 27 -12.36 11.49 -11.34
CA THR A 27 -12.41 10.06 -11.69
C THR A 27 -11.16 9.57 -12.44
N MET A 28 -10.18 10.43 -12.61
CA MET A 28 -8.92 10.11 -13.28
C MET A 28 -7.83 9.82 -12.27
N GLY A 29 -6.74 9.18 -12.70
CA GLY A 29 -5.60 8.86 -11.87
C GLY A 29 -5.82 7.68 -10.91
N CYS A 30 -4.78 7.33 -10.17
CA CYS A 30 -4.75 6.14 -9.32
C CYS A 30 -5.16 6.45 -7.87
N PHE A 31 -4.35 7.24 -7.16
CA PHE A 31 -4.51 7.47 -5.72
C PHE A 31 -5.46 8.62 -5.43
N LYS A 32 -6.34 8.43 -4.46
CA LYS A 32 -7.31 9.42 -3.99
C LYS A 32 -7.02 9.84 -2.54
N ILE A 33 -7.45 11.04 -2.20
CA ILE A 33 -7.24 11.64 -0.87
C ILE A 33 -7.86 10.83 0.28
N ASP A 34 -8.83 9.95 -0.01
CA ASP A 34 -9.44 9.05 0.95
C ASP A 34 -8.79 7.66 1.01
N GLY A 35 -7.70 7.46 0.28
CA GLY A 35 -6.97 6.20 0.19
C GLY A 35 -7.54 5.19 -0.82
N SER A 36 -8.57 5.56 -1.58
CA SER A 36 -9.05 4.75 -2.70
C SER A 36 -8.00 4.68 -3.81
N ILE A 37 -7.97 3.56 -4.53
CA ILE A 37 -7.12 3.40 -5.70
C ILE A 37 -8.01 3.17 -6.92
N PHE A 38 -8.03 4.16 -7.82
CA PHE A 38 -8.88 4.14 -8.99
C PHE A 38 -8.24 3.44 -10.17
N HIS A 39 -9.08 2.64 -10.83
CA HIS A 39 -8.85 2.12 -12.16
C HIS A 39 -10.21 2.03 -12.89
N HIS A 40 -10.25 2.30 -14.18
CA HIS A 40 -11.52 2.39 -14.93
C HIS A 40 -12.56 3.36 -14.32
N ARG A 41 -12.10 4.49 -13.81
CA ARG A 41 -12.91 5.57 -13.22
C ARG A 41 -13.67 5.21 -11.94
N HIS A 42 -13.26 4.16 -11.23
CA HIS A 42 -13.80 3.83 -9.92
C HIS A 42 -12.75 3.10 -9.06
N ASN A 43 -13.04 2.92 -7.78
CA ASN A 43 -12.17 2.11 -6.91
C ASN A 43 -12.19 0.64 -7.37
N TYR A 44 -11.01 0.11 -7.65
CA TYR A 44 -10.89 -1.23 -8.20
C TYR A 44 -9.68 -1.97 -7.61
N PRO A 45 -9.80 -2.46 -6.36
CA PRO A 45 -8.70 -3.10 -5.65
C PRO A 45 -8.10 -4.30 -6.40
N ALA A 46 -8.92 -5.07 -7.13
CA ALA A 46 -8.44 -6.22 -7.90
C ALA A 46 -7.42 -5.85 -8.99
N TYR A 47 -7.50 -4.66 -9.58
CA TYR A 47 -6.48 -4.14 -10.49
C TYR A 47 -5.36 -3.41 -9.76
N ALA A 48 -5.71 -2.71 -8.67
CA ALA A 48 -4.75 -1.96 -7.86
C ALA A 48 -3.62 -2.85 -7.37
N VAL A 49 -3.94 -4.08 -6.96
CA VAL A 49 -2.96 -5.05 -6.44
C VAL A 49 -1.79 -5.27 -7.41
N GLY A 50 -2.06 -5.42 -8.72
CA GLY A 50 -0.98 -5.57 -9.71
C GLY A 50 -0.12 -4.30 -9.87
N GLY A 51 -0.73 -3.11 -9.79
CA GLY A 51 -0.01 -1.84 -9.80
C GLY A 51 0.82 -1.61 -8.54
N LEU A 52 0.33 -2.06 -7.39
CA LEU A 52 1.03 -1.95 -6.11
C LEU A 52 2.33 -2.76 -6.08
N ASP A 53 2.41 -3.89 -6.78
CA ASP A 53 3.67 -4.65 -6.94
C ASP A 53 4.78 -3.74 -7.50
N GLY A 54 4.48 -3.03 -8.57
CA GLY A 54 5.42 -2.09 -9.18
C GLY A 54 5.73 -0.89 -8.30
N ALA A 55 4.72 -0.29 -7.70
CA ALA A 55 4.86 0.89 -6.83
C ALA A 55 5.74 0.60 -5.62
N VAL A 56 5.42 -0.46 -4.87
CA VAL A 56 6.15 -0.85 -3.66
C VAL A 56 7.60 -1.25 -3.99
N ASN A 57 7.81 -2.00 -5.08
CA ASN A 57 9.17 -2.36 -5.52
C ASN A 57 9.98 -1.13 -5.93
N SER A 58 9.36 -0.17 -6.60
CA SER A 58 10.05 1.05 -7.04
C SER A 58 10.52 1.88 -5.84
N VAL A 59 9.65 2.08 -4.84
CA VAL A 59 10.02 2.78 -3.60
C VAL A 59 11.16 2.04 -2.89
N TRP A 60 11.07 0.71 -2.80
CA TRP A 60 12.09 -0.11 -2.16
C TRP A 60 13.43 -0.09 -2.89
N LEU A 61 13.44 -0.19 -4.23
CA LEU A 61 14.66 -0.21 -5.04
C LEU A 61 15.39 1.14 -5.04
N LEU A 62 14.64 2.24 -5.04
CA LEU A 62 15.20 3.59 -5.15
C LEU A 62 15.53 4.22 -3.79
N ARG A 63 15.18 3.57 -2.65
CA ARG A 63 15.46 4.08 -1.32
C ARG A 63 16.95 4.35 -1.12
N ASP A 64 17.26 5.31 -0.29
CA ASP A 64 18.64 5.69 0.07
C ASP A 64 19.52 6.08 -1.13
N SER A 65 18.91 6.43 -2.27
CA SER A 65 19.61 6.89 -3.46
C SER A 65 19.22 8.32 -3.84
N GLU A 66 19.97 8.92 -4.75
CA GLU A 66 19.60 10.23 -5.33
C GLU A 66 18.32 10.19 -6.19
N PHE A 67 17.78 9.00 -6.45
CA PHE A 67 16.56 8.75 -7.22
C PHE A 67 15.38 8.36 -6.32
N GLU A 68 15.52 8.53 -5.01
CA GLU A 68 14.49 8.17 -4.05
C GLU A 68 13.16 8.88 -4.34
N ILE A 69 12.08 8.14 -4.13
CA ILE A 69 10.72 8.66 -4.26
C ILE A 69 10.45 9.68 -3.14
N SER A 70 9.72 10.75 -3.43
CA SER A 70 9.43 11.79 -2.45
C SER A 70 8.72 11.26 -1.21
N ARG A 71 8.95 11.92 -0.08
CA ARG A 71 8.24 11.63 1.16
C ARG A 71 6.73 11.60 0.97
N GLN A 72 6.16 12.58 0.26
CA GLN A 72 4.72 12.68 0.04
C GLN A 72 4.18 11.47 -0.73
N SER A 73 4.86 11.04 -1.78
CA SER A 73 4.46 9.85 -2.56
C SER A 73 4.57 8.57 -1.76
N HIS A 74 5.59 8.45 -0.91
CA HIS A 74 5.71 7.33 0.02
C HIS A 74 4.57 7.33 1.04
N GLU A 75 4.22 8.48 1.62
CA GLU A 75 3.07 8.64 2.53
C GLU A 75 1.75 8.26 1.84
N ASN A 76 1.53 8.69 0.59
CA ASN A 76 0.33 8.36 -0.17
C ASN A 76 0.20 6.85 -0.41
N LEU A 77 1.30 6.19 -0.79
CA LEU A 77 1.33 4.74 -0.98
C LEU A 77 1.06 3.99 0.33
N LYS A 78 1.72 4.39 1.41
CA LYS A 78 1.46 3.86 2.76
C LYS A 78 -0.02 4.03 3.14
N PHE A 79 -0.55 5.23 2.97
CA PHE A 79 -1.95 5.54 3.31
C PHE A 79 -2.94 4.68 2.53
N ALA A 80 -2.71 4.47 1.23
CA ALA A 80 -3.55 3.62 0.41
C ALA A 80 -3.54 2.16 0.89
N LEU A 81 -2.36 1.59 1.17
CA LEU A 81 -2.24 0.24 1.74
C LEU A 81 -2.99 0.13 3.08
N LEU A 82 -2.76 1.09 3.98
CA LEU A 82 -3.41 1.10 5.29
C LEU A 82 -4.94 1.32 5.20
N THR A 83 -5.42 1.97 4.14
CA THR A 83 -6.86 2.08 3.88
C THR A 83 -7.44 0.77 3.37
N MET A 84 -6.76 0.07 2.46
CA MET A 84 -7.23 -1.22 1.94
C MET A 84 -7.50 -2.24 3.06
N ARG A 85 -6.67 -2.30 4.09
CA ARG A 85 -6.86 -3.24 5.21
C ARG A 85 -8.10 -2.96 6.06
N LYS A 86 -8.66 -1.73 6.00
CA LYS A 86 -9.85 -1.35 6.78
C LYS A 86 -11.11 -2.05 6.25
N TYR A 87 -11.22 -2.23 4.95
CA TYR A 87 -12.37 -2.87 4.33
C TYR A 87 -12.16 -4.35 3.96
N CYS A 88 -11.05 -4.94 4.38
CA CYS A 88 -10.77 -6.35 4.15
C CYS A 88 -11.07 -7.21 5.39
N ASN A 89 -11.74 -8.34 5.21
CA ASN A 89 -11.73 -9.42 6.19
C ASN A 89 -10.43 -10.21 6.01
N LEU A 90 -9.48 -9.93 6.88
CA LEU A 90 -8.06 -10.29 6.74
C LEU A 90 -7.52 -9.79 5.38
N VAL A 91 -7.46 -10.63 4.37
CA VAL A 91 -6.97 -10.30 3.02
C VAL A 91 -8.07 -10.21 1.97
N THR A 92 -9.31 -10.55 2.31
CA THR A 92 -10.42 -10.61 1.36
C THR A 92 -11.27 -9.37 1.47
N TRP A 93 -11.45 -8.64 0.37
CA TRP A 93 -12.37 -7.51 0.30
C TRP A 93 -13.81 -7.94 -0.03
N PRO A 94 -14.81 -7.07 0.23
CA PRO A 94 -16.21 -7.34 -0.12
C PRO A 94 -16.39 -7.55 -1.63
N LEU A 95 -17.35 -8.39 -2.00
CA LEU A 95 -17.69 -8.63 -3.42
C LEU A 95 -18.03 -7.35 -4.16
N SER A 96 -18.65 -6.37 -3.49
CA SER A 96 -18.97 -5.05 -4.06
C SER A 96 -17.74 -4.29 -4.56
N LEU A 97 -16.54 -4.60 -4.06
CA LEU A 97 -15.27 -4.01 -4.49
C LEU A 97 -14.50 -4.89 -5.49
N SER A 98 -15.04 -6.03 -5.88
CA SER A 98 -14.40 -6.95 -6.81
C SER A 98 -14.57 -6.56 -8.29
N GLY A 99 -15.25 -5.43 -8.58
CA GLY A 99 -15.49 -4.92 -9.92
C GLY A 99 -16.24 -5.93 -10.77
N ARG A 100 -15.69 -6.31 -11.93
CA ARG A 100 -16.27 -7.31 -12.83
C ARG A 100 -15.99 -8.77 -12.46
N HIS A 101 -15.51 -9.01 -11.25
CA HIS A 101 -15.23 -10.36 -10.75
C HIS A 101 -16.22 -10.71 -9.61
N PRO A 102 -17.47 -11.06 -9.93
CA PRO A 102 -18.50 -11.31 -8.92
C PRO A 102 -18.23 -12.52 -8.04
N ASP A 103 -17.31 -13.38 -8.45
CA ASP A 103 -16.81 -14.54 -7.71
C ASP A 103 -15.75 -14.21 -6.64
N GLY A 104 -15.50 -12.92 -6.40
CA GLY A 104 -14.53 -12.49 -5.40
C GLY A 104 -13.07 -12.67 -5.80
N LYS A 105 -12.76 -12.52 -7.07
CA LYS A 105 -11.40 -12.66 -7.58
C LYS A 105 -10.49 -11.54 -7.06
N GLY A 106 -9.33 -11.94 -6.57
CA GLY A 106 -8.31 -11.05 -6.02
C GLY A 106 -8.34 -10.97 -4.50
N LYS A 107 -7.17 -10.73 -3.92
CA LYS A 107 -6.95 -10.60 -2.49
C LYS A 107 -5.91 -9.52 -2.25
N LEU A 108 -5.98 -8.89 -1.08
CA LEU A 108 -4.92 -8.06 -0.57
C LEU A 108 -3.64 -8.91 -0.43
N ILE A 109 -2.50 -8.38 -0.83
CA ILE A 109 -1.23 -9.08 -0.79
C ILE A 109 -0.41 -8.59 0.41
N PRO A 110 -0.23 -9.38 1.47
CA PRO A 110 0.51 -8.97 2.67
C PRO A 110 1.94 -8.52 2.36
N TRP A 111 2.56 -9.13 1.38
CA TRP A 111 3.92 -8.80 0.96
C TRP A 111 4.13 -7.30 0.63
N HIS A 112 3.12 -6.59 0.12
CA HIS A 112 3.22 -5.14 -0.15
C HIS A 112 3.54 -4.36 1.13
N TYR A 113 2.88 -4.72 2.23
CA TYR A 113 3.10 -4.10 3.53
C TYR A 113 4.51 -4.39 4.05
N ALA A 114 4.95 -5.66 3.96
CA ALA A 114 6.27 -6.06 4.41
C ALA A 114 7.39 -5.35 3.65
N ARG A 115 7.27 -5.30 2.32
CA ARG A 115 8.27 -4.67 1.45
C ARG A 115 8.34 -3.16 1.70
N LEU A 116 7.20 -2.50 1.82
CA LEU A 116 7.21 -1.06 2.10
C LEU A 116 7.68 -0.77 3.52
N ALA A 117 7.36 -1.62 4.51
CA ALA A 117 7.86 -1.49 5.87
C ALA A 117 9.40 -1.53 5.95
N GLU A 118 10.06 -2.30 5.08
CA GLU A 118 11.53 -2.36 5.01
C GLU A 118 12.18 -1.08 4.50
N VAL A 119 11.44 -0.20 3.85
CA VAL A 119 11.94 1.12 3.43
C VAL A 119 12.13 2.04 4.65
N GLY A 120 11.37 1.78 5.71
CA GLY A 120 11.27 2.65 6.88
C GLY A 120 10.08 3.59 6.78
N SER A 121 9.90 4.45 7.79
CA SER A 121 8.84 5.45 7.77
C SER A 121 9.13 6.55 6.74
N PRO A 122 8.08 7.16 6.14
CA PRO A 122 8.26 8.22 5.14
C PRO A 122 9.04 9.44 5.64
N ASP A 123 9.00 9.71 6.94
CA ASP A 123 9.76 10.78 7.60
C ASP A 123 11.18 10.36 8.02
N LYS A 124 11.56 9.11 7.75
CA LYS A 124 12.86 8.51 8.07
C LYS A 124 13.20 8.44 9.57
N THR A 125 12.20 8.54 10.44
CA THR A 125 12.40 8.39 11.89
C THR A 125 12.52 6.94 12.31
N GLU A 126 11.93 6.01 11.55
CA GLU A 126 11.96 4.58 11.79
C GLU A 126 12.67 3.85 10.64
N LYS A 127 13.63 2.96 10.97
CA LYS A 127 14.30 2.09 9.98
C LYS A 127 13.41 0.97 9.43
N ILE A 128 12.37 0.63 10.16
CA ILE A 128 11.28 -0.26 9.76
C ILE A 128 10.00 0.49 10.10
N ASP A 129 9.14 0.73 9.13
CA ASP A 129 7.83 1.33 9.38
C ASP A 129 6.99 0.39 10.25
N THR A 130 6.85 0.76 11.53
CA THR A 130 6.23 -0.09 12.55
C THR A 130 4.76 -0.36 12.26
N GLU A 131 4.03 0.61 11.73
CA GLU A 131 2.61 0.46 11.41
C GLU A 131 2.39 -0.54 10.25
N LEU A 132 3.16 -0.41 9.18
CA LEU A 132 3.11 -1.35 8.05
C LEU A 132 3.57 -2.75 8.45
N ALA A 133 4.62 -2.85 9.26
CA ALA A 133 5.12 -4.14 9.73
C ALA A 133 4.11 -4.85 10.66
N SER A 134 3.45 -4.10 11.55
CA SER A 134 2.38 -4.62 12.42
C SER A 134 1.17 -5.09 11.59
N ALA A 135 0.77 -4.30 10.58
CA ALA A 135 -0.29 -4.68 9.65
C ALA A 135 0.08 -5.96 8.89
N TYR A 136 1.32 -6.04 8.38
CA TYR A 136 1.81 -7.25 7.72
C TYR A 136 1.71 -8.49 8.61
N LEU A 137 2.19 -8.40 9.86
CA LEU A 137 2.18 -9.55 10.79
C LEU A 137 0.76 -10.07 11.05
N ARG A 138 -0.24 -9.19 11.12
CA ARG A 138 -1.64 -9.61 11.20
C ARG A 138 -2.12 -10.24 9.90
N LEU A 139 -1.88 -9.60 8.76
CA LEU A 139 -2.37 -10.03 7.45
C LEU A 139 -1.73 -11.34 6.99
N ASN A 140 -0.49 -11.59 7.41
CA ASN A 140 0.25 -12.83 7.12
C ASN A 140 -0.28 -14.04 7.92
N ASN A 141 -1.22 -13.83 8.82
CA ASN A 141 -1.95 -14.87 9.56
C ASN A 141 -1.06 -15.91 10.26
N GLY A 142 0.07 -15.46 10.82
CA GLY A 142 0.99 -16.30 11.58
C GLY A 142 1.97 -17.14 10.74
N GLU A 143 2.01 -16.99 9.43
CA GLU A 143 3.00 -17.65 8.59
C GLU A 143 4.42 -17.20 8.96
N LYS A 144 5.35 -18.15 8.98
CA LYS A 144 6.74 -17.91 9.36
C LYS A 144 7.63 -17.77 8.12
N ASP A 145 7.84 -16.56 7.69
CA ASP A 145 8.76 -16.22 6.60
C ASP A 145 9.92 -15.32 7.06
N SER A 146 10.71 -14.81 6.12
CA SER A 146 11.83 -13.93 6.42
C SER A 146 11.41 -12.59 7.01
N TYR A 147 10.29 -12.02 6.54
CA TYR A 147 9.76 -10.75 7.02
C TYR A 147 9.20 -10.88 8.43
N SER A 148 8.35 -11.90 8.68
CA SER A 148 7.79 -12.14 10.01
C SER A 148 8.89 -12.36 11.06
N LYS A 149 9.94 -13.13 10.73
CA LYS A 149 11.10 -13.31 11.59
C LYS A 149 11.85 -11.99 11.85
N LYS A 150 12.08 -11.19 10.80
CA LYS A 150 12.77 -9.90 10.91
C LYS A 150 11.99 -8.93 11.81
N PHE A 151 10.69 -8.78 11.59
CA PHE A 151 9.85 -7.84 12.32
C PHE A 151 9.66 -8.26 13.78
N THR A 152 9.42 -9.55 14.03
CA THR A 152 9.33 -10.08 15.40
C THR A 152 10.64 -9.91 16.16
N LYS A 153 11.79 -10.12 15.49
CA LYS A 153 13.10 -9.86 16.10
C LYS A 153 13.31 -8.39 16.44
N ALA A 154 12.72 -7.48 15.69
CA ALA A 154 12.71 -6.04 15.98
C ALA A 154 11.70 -5.64 17.09
N GLY A 155 11.02 -6.60 17.71
CA GLY A 155 10.03 -6.35 18.78
C GLY A 155 8.67 -5.90 18.27
N ILE A 156 8.42 -5.96 16.97
CA ILE A 156 7.13 -5.57 16.40
C ILE A 156 6.13 -6.72 16.57
N ILE A 157 4.94 -6.37 17.02
CA ILE A 157 3.84 -7.32 17.22
C ILE A 157 2.73 -7.11 16.17
N PRO A 158 1.93 -8.13 15.85
CA PRO A 158 0.77 -7.96 14.97
C PRO A 158 -0.19 -6.90 15.51
N GLU A 159 -0.68 -6.02 14.64
CA GLU A 159 -1.76 -5.10 15.00
C GLU A 159 -3.05 -5.86 15.34
N LYS A 160 -3.91 -5.25 16.13
CA LYS A 160 -5.32 -5.65 16.22
C LYS A 160 -6.03 -5.32 14.91
N ALA A 161 -7.12 -6.03 14.59
CA ALA A 161 -7.94 -5.64 13.46
C ALA A 161 -8.37 -4.17 13.60
N PRO A 162 -8.29 -3.34 12.54
CA PRO A 162 -8.74 -1.96 12.63
C PRO A 162 -10.20 -1.90 13.06
N GLU A 163 -10.53 -1.03 14.00
CA GLU A 163 -11.91 -0.80 14.47
C GLU A 163 -12.27 0.67 14.25
N GLY A 164 -13.51 0.93 13.87
CA GLY A 164 -14.02 2.27 13.65
C GLY A 164 -15.06 2.36 12.53
N ASN A 165 -15.35 3.61 12.17
CA ASN A 165 -16.22 3.96 11.06
C ASN A 165 -15.45 4.79 10.07
N TRP A 166 -15.47 4.42 8.80
CA TRP A 166 -14.80 5.15 7.72
C TRP A 166 -15.71 5.37 6.54
N GLY A 167 -15.80 6.63 6.11
CA GLY A 167 -16.34 6.99 4.80
C GLY A 167 -15.19 7.01 3.80
N ILE A 168 -15.28 6.18 2.77
CA ILE A 168 -14.34 6.17 1.64
C ILE A 168 -15.13 6.70 0.44
N ASN A 169 -15.16 8.02 0.33
CA ASN A 169 -16.12 8.72 -0.51
C ASN A 169 -15.94 8.45 -2.00
N TYR A 170 -14.70 8.37 -2.46
CA TYR A 170 -14.41 8.01 -3.86
C TYR A 170 -14.80 6.57 -4.20
N SER A 171 -14.95 5.71 -3.22
CA SER A 171 -15.39 4.32 -3.40
C SER A 171 -16.89 4.15 -3.17
N CYS A 172 -17.62 5.22 -2.80
CA CYS A 172 -19.01 5.14 -2.32
C CYS A 172 -19.19 4.07 -1.23
N LEU A 173 -18.20 3.95 -0.35
CA LEU A 173 -18.11 2.89 0.64
C LEU A 173 -18.15 3.49 2.06
N ALA A 174 -19.07 2.99 2.87
CA ALA A 174 -19.07 3.18 4.31
C ALA A 174 -18.67 1.86 4.97
N VAL A 175 -17.67 1.91 5.83
CA VAL A 175 -17.18 0.74 6.56
C VAL A 175 -17.42 0.95 8.04
N HIS A 176 -18.12 0.02 8.67
CA HIS A 176 -18.21 -0.08 10.12
C HIS A 176 -17.55 -1.39 10.56
N ARG A 177 -16.57 -1.28 11.41
CA ARG A 177 -15.84 -2.46 11.89
C ARG A 177 -15.70 -2.44 13.40
N ARG A 178 -16.09 -3.53 14.01
CA ARG A 178 -15.98 -3.72 15.46
C ARG A 178 -15.78 -5.20 15.77
N GLU A 179 -14.74 -5.52 16.53
CA GLU A 179 -14.36 -6.89 16.84
C GLU A 179 -14.30 -7.79 15.58
N ASN A 180 -15.19 -8.77 15.47
CA ASN A 180 -15.29 -9.69 14.34
C ASN A 180 -16.26 -9.24 13.24
N TRP A 181 -16.87 -8.05 13.37
CA TRP A 181 -17.83 -7.51 12.41
C TRP A 181 -17.16 -6.57 11.41
N LEU A 182 -17.50 -6.73 10.15
CA LEU A 182 -17.09 -5.88 9.03
C LEU A 182 -18.29 -5.67 8.10
#